data_710913a34587ea9f48d5cc9c6294a02b
#
_entry.id   710913a34587ea9f48d5cc9c6294a02b
#
_cell.length_a   1.000
_cell.length_b   1.000
_cell.length_c   1.000
_cell.angle_alpha   90.00
_cell.angle_beta   90.00
_cell.angle_gamma   90.00
#
_symmetry.space_group_name_H-M   'P 1'
#
loop_
_entity.id
_entity.type
_entity.pdbx_description
1 polymer ?
#
loop_
_entity_poly.entity_id
_entity_poly.type
_entity_poly.pdbx_seq_one_letter_code
_entity_poly.pdbx_strand_id
1 'polypeptide(L)'
;MAFRVLCAQQVPDHATIARFRAQCQDDFAGLFAQVLLVAAKVGLARFATIAIDGTKIPANASIDANRGAEWLAAQVQEMITEAAQLDQAEAAGQVRADDRVPAELVDRSVRAERIRQAAAQLAERDRRERDATGQQLASAKARRERAEAGQSVVGRIPAGPHRLAEARAHLAREIARQQATLARRAAIIASGKKPMGAPPLPVERHSHVIRARRAVEAAIAAEQASQTDAAKAGRQLPDRVANITDPQSRIMPTRRGFLQGYNVQVAVTADQIIAAVDVVQTSSDIGCLIPMMRRAADAAIRLHEVTGSDLHKIGVVLADAGYASNHNLAAPGPDRLIALGKSRDQQADARKRPVTGPPPAGATPRQAMAHRLRTTDGIATYKRRGATVEPGIGNPKKIIDRFSRRGLSPAISEAHLAATAFNILKLHRATA
;
A
#
# COMPACT_ATOMS: atom_id res chain seq x y z
N MET A 1 -29.44 -15.53 -24.64
CA MET A 1 -29.77 -16.94 -25.00
C MET A 1 -28.73 -17.94 -24.48
N ALA A 2 -27.42 -17.75 -24.67
CA ALA A 2 -26.41 -18.73 -24.29
C ALA A 2 -26.49 -19.21 -22.83
N PHE A 3 -26.68 -18.34 -21.86
CA PHE A 3 -26.80 -18.71 -20.44
C PHE A 3 -28.00 -19.61 -20.13
N ARG A 4 -29.12 -19.42 -20.84
CA ARG A 4 -30.29 -20.31 -20.67
C ARG A 4 -30.01 -21.74 -21.15
N VAL A 5 -29.25 -21.88 -22.23
CA VAL A 5 -28.81 -23.17 -22.73
C VAL A 5 -27.92 -23.87 -21.71
N LEU A 6 -26.93 -23.16 -21.17
CA LEU A 6 -26.01 -23.67 -20.14
C LEU A 6 -26.75 -24.10 -18.86
N CYS A 7 -27.82 -23.39 -18.50
CA CYS A 7 -28.65 -23.68 -17.33
C CYS A 7 -29.83 -24.59 -17.64
N ALA A 8 -29.79 -25.36 -18.73
CA ALA A 8 -30.89 -26.26 -19.16
C ALA A 8 -32.26 -25.56 -19.17
N GLN A 9 -32.33 -24.31 -19.68
CA GLN A 9 -33.51 -23.43 -19.72
C GLN A 9 -33.98 -22.95 -18.32
N GLN A 10 -33.32 -23.35 -17.23
CA GLN A 10 -33.62 -22.85 -15.91
C GLN A 10 -33.05 -21.43 -15.74
N VAL A 11 -33.77 -20.58 -15.00
CA VAL A 11 -33.33 -19.25 -14.62
C VAL A 11 -33.14 -19.28 -13.09
N PRO A 12 -31.90 -19.44 -12.61
CA PRO A 12 -31.65 -19.40 -11.17
C PRO A 12 -32.05 -18.03 -10.62
N ASP A 13 -32.76 -18.01 -9.51
CA ASP A 13 -33.13 -16.81 -8.81
C ASP A 13 -31.90 -16.19 -8.09
N HIS A 14 -32.06 -14.94 -7.64
CA HIS A 14 -30.98 -14.21 -6.97
C HIS A 14 -30.55 -14.89 -5.65
N ALA A 15 -31.47 -15.56 -4.94
CA ALA A 15 -31.17 -16.27 -3.69
C ALA A 15 -30.33 -17.54 -3.97
N THR A 16 -30.62 -18.26 -5.05
CA THR A 16 -29.83 -19.41 -5.52
C THR A 16 -28.41 -18.94 -5.89
N ILE A 17 -28.26 -17.85 -6.64
CA ILE A 17 -26.94 -17.28 -6.98
C ILE A 17 -26.19 -16.85 -5.72
N ALA A 18 -26.88 -16.20 -4.77
CA ALA A 18 -26.26 -15.76 -3.52
C ALA A 18 -25.77 -16.95 -2.67
N ARG A 19 -26.57 -18.03 -2.56
CA ARG A 19 -26.18 -19.28 -1.87
C ARG A 19 -25.00 -19.95 -2.55
N PHE A 20 -25.02 -20.09 -3.86
CA PHE A 20 -23.90 -20.64 -4.63
C PHE A 20 -22.60 -19.87 -4.35
N ARG A 21 -22.64 -18.54 -4.41
CA ARG A 21 -21.47 -17.70 -4.13
C ARG A 21 -20.99 -17.81 -2.69
N ALA A 22 -21.87 -18.09 -1.75
CA ALA A 22 -21.50 -18.31 -0.36
C ALA A 22 -20.88 -19.70 -0.13
N GLN A 23 -21.45 -20.74 -0.72
CA GLN A 23 -21.00 -22.11 -0.58
C GLN A 23 -19.67 -22.38 -1.28
N CYS A 24 -19.49 -21.82 -2.49
CA CYS A 24 -18.28 -22.01 -3.31
C CYS A 24 -17.23 -20.89 -3.11
N GLN A 25 -17.32 -20.16 -1.99
CA GLN A 25 -16.43 -19.02 -1.73
C GLN A 25 -14.95 -19.38 -1.84
N ASP A 26 -14.55 -20.51 -1.29
CA ASP A 26 -13.16 -20.93 -1.21
C ASP A 26 -12.65 -21.56 -2.52
N ASP A 27 -13.57 -21.95 -3.43
CA ASP A 27 -13.23 -22.56 -4.71
C ASP A 27 -12.88 -21.55 -5.81
N PHE A 28 -13.30 -20.29 -5.67
CA PHE A 28 -13.11 -19.30 -6.76
C PHE A 28 -11.67 -18.93 -7.03
N ALA A 29 -10.78 -19.02 -6.04
CA ALA A 29 -9.35 -18.88 -6.26
C ALA A 29 -8.79 -20.03 -7.12
N GLY A 30 -9.24 -21.27 -6.87
CA GLY A 30 -8.92 -22.44 -7.68
C GLY A 30 -9.44 -22.32 -9.11
N LEU A 31 -10.69 -21.90 -9.27
CA LEU A 31 -11.29 -21.65 -10.59
C LEU A 31 -10.53 -20.59 -11.38
N PHE A 32 -10.13 -19.49 -10.73
CA PHE A 32 -9.30 -18.46 -11.33
C PHE A 32 -7.97 -19.01 -11.85
N ALA A 33 -7.30 -19.85 -11.05
CA ALA A 33 -6.04 -20.47 -11.43
C ALA A 33 -6.21 -21.43 -12.63
N GLN A 34 -7.31 -22.19 -12.69
CA GLN A 34 -7.62 -23.09 -13.81
C GLN A 34 -7.87 -22.30 -15.10
N VAL A 35 -8.66 -21.22 -15.05
CA VAL A 35 -8.92 -20.38 -16.23
C VAL A 35 -7.64 -19.72 -16.72
N LEU A 36 -6.76 -19.28 -15.80
CA LEU A 36 -5.44 -18.75 -16.16
C LEU A 36 -4.57 -19.82 -16.85
N LEU A 37 -4.63 -21.08 -16.41
CA LEU A 37 -3.93 -22.18 -17.05
C LEU A 37 -4.49 -22.47 -18.46
N VAL A 38 -5.81 -22.44 -18.64
CA VAL A 38 -6.42 -22.58 -19.98
C VAL A 38 -5.95 -21.47 -20.91
N ALA A 39 -5.92 -20.22 -20.42
CA ALA A 39 -5.39 -19.08 -21.20
C ALA A 39 -3.92 -19.29 -21.59
N ALA A 40 -3.09 -19.82 -20.70
CA ALA A 40 -1.70 -20.13 -21.00
C ALA A 40 -1.53 -21.22 -22.06
N LYS A 41 -2.34 -22.27 -22.01
CA LYS A 41 -2.32 -23.37 -23.01
C LYS A 41 -2.66 -22.94 -24.42
N VAL A 42 -3.43 -21.85 -24.59
CA VAL A 42 -3.74 -21.27 -25.92
C VAL A 42 -2.81 -20.12 -26.30
N GLY A 43 -1.67 -19.96 -25.60
CA GLY A 43 -0.63 -18.98 -25.91
C GLY A 43 -0.89 -17.56 -25.40
N LEU A 44 -1.89 -17.39 -24.50
CA LEU A 44 -2.14 -16.17 -23.76
C LEU A 44 -1.37 -16.15 -22.43
N ALA A 45 -1.60 -15.14 -21.59
CA ALA A 45 -0.90 -14.93 -20.33
C ALA A 45 0.62 -14.75 -20.55
N ARG A 46 0.98 -13.73 -21.34
CA ARG A 46 2.37 -13.41 -21.69
C ARG A 46 3.01 -12.50 -20.63
N PHE A 47 3.93 -13.06 -19.85
CA PHE A 47 4.51 -12.41 -18.67
C PHE A 47 5.73 -11.51 -18.97
N ALA A 48 6.14 -11.37 -20.22
CA ALA A 48 7.25 -10.47 -20.59
C ALA A 48 7.08 -9.04 -20.02
N THR A 49 5.84 -8.57 -19.93
CA THR A 49 5.49 -7.33 -19.24
C THR A 49 4.26 -7.57 -18.37
N ILE A 50 4.35 -7.19 -17.09
CA ILE A 50 3.24 -7.20 -16.15
C ILE A 50 3.02 -5.79 -15.64
N ALA A 51 1.78 -5.33 -15.61
CA ALA A 51 1.42 -4.08 -14.96
C ALA A 51 0.62 -4.35 -13.68
N ILE A 52 1.04 -3.72 -12.57
CA ILE A 52 0.36 -3.79 -11.26
C ILE A 52 -0.31 -2.45 -11.01
N ASP A 53 -1.57 -2.51 -10.58
CA ASP A 53 -2.33 -1.33 -10.18
C ASP A 53 -3.45 -1.68 -9.21
N GLY A 54 -3.94 -0.66 -8.49
CA GLY A 54 -4.99 -0.78 -7.50
C GLY A 54 -6.26 0.01 -7.86
N THR A 55 -7.39 -0.48 -7.38
CA THR A 55 -8.65 0.22 -7.53
C THR A 55 -9.54 0.07 -6.30
N LYS A 56 -10.21 1.16 -5.92
CA LYS A 56 -11.12 1.16 -4.79
C LYS A 56 -12.51 0.73 -5.28
N ILE A 57 -13.06 -0.30 -4.61
CA ILE A 57 -14.41 -0.82 -4.87
C ILE A 57 -15.24 -0.66 -3.59
N PRO A 58 -16.47 -0.10 -3.68
CA PRO A 58 -17.36 0.05 -2.54
C PRO A 58 -17.68 -1.29 -1.88
N ALA A 59 -17.73 -1.32 -0.55
CA ALA A 59 -18.25 -2.42 0.24
C ALA A 59 -19.78 -2.39 0.28
N ASN A 60 -20.39 -3.47 0.73
CA ASN A 60 -21.83 -3.49 1.05
C ASN A 60 -22.09 -2.85 2.43
N ALA A 61 -21.72 -1.58 2.55
CA ALA A 61 -21.84 -0.81 3.77
C ALA A 61 -21.94 0.69 3.45
N SER A 62 -22.76 1.43 4.21
CA SER A 62 -22.79 2.89 4.14
C SER A 62 -21.62 3.49 4.89
N ILE A 63 -21.10 4.63 4.42
CA ILE A 63 -20.12 5.43 5.13
C ILE A 63 -20.70 6.00 6.44
N ASP A 64 -22.01 6.23 6.49
CA ASP A 64 -22.72 6.74 7.68
C ASP A 64 -22.83 5.70 8.80
N ALA A 65 -22.55 4.43 8.52
CA ALA A 65 -22.51 3.36 9.51
C ALA A 65 -21.16 3.28 10.27
N ASN A 66 -20.29 4.28 10.12
CA ASN A 66 -19.05 4.36 10.87
C ASN A 66 -19.30 4.92 12.28
N ARG A 67 -18.65 4.34 13.29
CA ARG A 67 -18.76 4.74 14.71
C ARG A 67 -17.37 4.87 15.33
N GLY A 68 -17.21 5.86 16.21
CA GLY A 68 -15.99 6.10 16.97
C GLY A 68 -15.77 5.09 18.08
N ALA A 69 -14.57 5.10 18.67
CA ALA A 69 -14.17 4.16 19.71
C ALA A 69 -15.04 4.25 20.96
N GLU A 70 -15.39 5.47 21.41
CA GLU A 70 -16.21 5.70 22.59
C GLU A 70 -17.61 5.10 22.43
N TRP A 71 -18.25 5.34 21.29
CA TRP A 71 -19.56 4.77 21.00
C TRP A 71 -19.53 3.24 20.98
N LEU A 72 -18.51 2.67 20.33
CA LEU A 72 -18.33 1.22 20.26
C LEU A 72 -18.10 0.61 21.65
N ALA A 73 -17.27 1.25 22.47
CA ALA A 73 -17.01 0.82 23.82
C ALA A 73 -18.28 0.87 24.70
N ALA A 74 -19.05 1.93 24.59
CA ALA A 74 -20.32 2.07 25.32
C ALA A 74 -21.32 0.96 24.94
N GLN A 75 -21.45 0.66 23.63
CA GLN A 75 -22.34 -0.41 23.17
C GLN A 75 -21.88 -1.80 23.62
N VAL A 76 -20.58 -2.08 23.61
CA VAL A 76 -20.04 -3.35 24.13
C VAL A 76 -20.31 -3.48 25.62
N GLN A 77 -20.14 -2.41 26.40
CA GLN A 77 -20.41 -2.41 27.84
C GLN A 77 -21.90 -2.62 28.13
N GLU A 78 -22.78 -2.01 27.36
CA GLU A 78 -24.24 -2.21 27.46
C GLU A 78 -24.59 -3.69 27.22
N MET A 79 -24.05 -4.31 26.18
CA MET A 79 -24.25 -5.74 25.89
C MET A 79 -23.74 -6.67 26.99
N ILE A 80 -22.61 -6.34 27.61
CA ILE A 80 -22.07 -7.11 28.75
C ILE A 80 -23.04 -7.01 29.95
N THR A 81 -23.56 -5.82 30.21
CA THR A 81 -24.49 -5.60 31.29
C THR A 81 -25.81 -6.34 31.05
N GLU A 82 -26.37 -6.27 29.84
CA GLU A 82 -27.58 -7.04 29.45
C GLU A 82 -27.36 -8.55 29.57
N ALA A 83 -26.21 -9.06 29.13
CA ALA A 83 -25.88 -10.48 29.25
C ALA A 83 -25.80 -10.92 30.73
N ALA A 84 -25.12 -10.13 31.56
CA ALA A 84 -25.04 -10.42 33.02
C ALA A 84 -26.40 -10.41 33.69
N GLN A 85 -27.31 -9.53 33.29
CA GLN A 85 -28.70 -9.50 33.82
C GLN A 85 -29.49 -10.73 33.36
N LEU A 86 -29.32 -11.19 32.11
CA LEU A 86 -29.96 -12.41 31.64
C LEU A 86 -29.44 -13.65 32.36
N ASP A 87 -28.13 -13.77 32.56
CA ASP A 87 -27.50 -14.87 33.29
C ASP A 87 -28.03 -14.90 34.77
N GLN A 88 -28.22 -13.73 35.40
CA GLN A 88 -28.79 -13.63 36.72
C GLN A 88 -30.27 -14.04 36.74
N ALA A 89 -31.07 -13.66 35.74
CA ALA A 89 -32.46 -14.02 35.61
C ALA A 89 -32.63 -15.53 35.34
N GLU A 90 -31.77 -16.13 34.56
CA GLU A 90 -31.71 -17.59 34.33
C GLU A 90 -31.34 -18.34 35.63
N ALA A 91 -30.32 -17.86 36.35
CA ALA A 91 -29.91 -18.43 37.62
C ALA A 91 -31.02 -18.32 38.70
N ALA A 92 -31.85 -17.28 38.62
CA ALA A 92 -33.02 -17.09 39.48
C ALA A 92 -34.27 -17.88 39.05
N GLY A 93 -34.19 -18.68 37.95
CA GLY A 93 -35.30 -19.49 37.43
C GLY A 93 -36.44 -18.68 36.78
N GLN A 94 -36.19 -17.41 36.47
CA GLN A 94 -37.17 -16.50 35.88
C GLN A 94 -37.30 -16.63 34.35
N VAL A 95 -36.35 -17.29 33.68
CA VAL A 95 -36.34 -17.55 32.25
C VAL A 95 -36.06 -19.03 32.02
N ARG A 96 -36.86 -19.71 31.19
CA ARG A 96 -36.61 -21.12 30.78
C ARG A 96 -35.67 -21.15 29.59
N ALA A 97 -34.62 -21.96 29.66
CA ALA A 97 -33.60 -22.15 28.62
C ALA A 97 -34.14 -22.77 27.29
N ASP A 98 -35.42 -23.11 27.21
CA ASP A 98 -36.01 -23.90 26.11
C ASP A 98 -36.94 -23.09 25.17
N ASP A 99 -37.06 -21.78 25.37
CA ASP A 99 -37.77 -20.95 24.43
C ASP A 99 -36.89 -20.71 23.17
N ARG A 100 -37.35 -21.21 22.03
CA ARG A 100 -36.73 -20.96 20.69
C ARG A 100 -36.44 -19.46 20.57
N VAL A 101 -35.17 -19.14 20.39
CA VAL A 101 -34.67 -17.77 20.25
C VAL A 101 -35.53 -17.04 19.19
N PRO A 102 -36.32 -16.01 19.55
CA PRO A 102 -37.10 -15.27 18.59
C PRO A 102 -36.22 -14.70 17.47
N ALA A 103 -36.75 -14.61 16.24
CA ALA A 103 -36.01 -14.09 15.09
C ALA A 103 -35.40 -12.69 15.35
N GLU A 104 -36.05 -11.88 16.18
CA GLU A 104 -35.59 -10.56 16.64
C GLU A 104 -34.33 -10.62 17.51
N LEU A 105 -34.14 -11.69 18.30
CA LEU A 105 -32.94 -11.93 19.09
C LEU A 105 -31.78 -12.46 18.23
N VAL A 106 -32.06 -13.19 17.15
CA VAL A 106 -31.06 -13.61 16.16
C VAL A 106 -30.48 -12.37 15.45
N ASP A 107 -31.31 -11.43 15.05
CA ASP A 107 -30.85 -10.15 14.47
C ASP A 107 -30.08 -9.29 15.50
N ARG A 108 -30.46 -9.30 16.77
CA ARG A 108 -29.72 -8.66 17.85
C ARG A 108 -28.34 -9.28 18.05
N SER A 109 -28.25 -10.63 18.07
CA SER A 109 -26.98 -11.33 18.23
C SER A 109 -26.01 -11.05 17.08
N VAL A 110 -26.50 -11.05 15.84
CA VAL A 110 -25.71 -10.69 14.64
C VAL A 110 -25.25 -9.23 14.70
N ARG A 111 -26.09 -8.32 15.17
CA ARG A 111 -25.72 -6.90 15.34
C ARG A 111 -24.67 -6.74 16.45
N ALA A 112 -24.86 -7.42 17.58
CA ALA A 112 -23.91 -7.42 18.69
C ALA A 112 -22.54 -7.92 18.26
N GLU A 113 -22.48 -9.02 17.51
CA GLU A 113 -21.25 -9.57 16.99
C GLU A 113 -20.52 -8.58 16.04
N ARG A 114 -21.25 -7.89 15.15
CA ARG A 114 -20.66 -6.86 14.28
C ARG A 114 -20.10 -5.68 15.08
N ILE A 115 -20.75 -5.26 16.15
CA ILE A 115 -20.27 -4.18 17.02
C ILE A 115 -18.99 -4.62 17.74
N ARG A 116 -18.94 -5.85 18.28
CA ARG A 116 -17.73 -6.42 18.88
C ARG A 116 -16.58 -6.49 17.85
N GLN A 117 -16.85 -6.96 16.64
CA GLN A 117 -15.86 -7.00 15.57
C GLN A 117 -15.36 -5.60 15.17
N ALA A 118 -16.25 -4.61 15.11
CA ALA A 118 -15.88 -3.23 14.84
C ALA A 118 -14.97 -2.66 15.93
N ALA A 119 -15.30 -2.90 17.20
CA ALA A 119 -14.48 -2.50 18.35
C ALA A 119 -13.10 -3.18 18.34
N ALA A 120 -13.06 -4.50 18.11
CA ALA A 120 -11.82 -5.26 18.02
C ALA A 120 -10.93 -4.81 16.85
N GLN A 121 -11.51 -4.55 15.68
CA GLN A 121 -10.80 -4.00 14.53
C GLN A 121 -10.19 -2.62 14.81
N LEU A 122 -10.90 -1.77 15.53
CA LEU A 122 -10.41 -0.45 15.89
C LEU A 122 -9.26 -0.55 16.90
N ALA A 123 -9.42 -1.36 17.96
CA ALA A 123 -8.39 -1.61 18.96
C ALA A 123 -7.11 -2.20 18.36
N GLU A 124 -7.23 -3.13 17.42
CA GLU A 124 -6.08 -3.72 16.72
C GLU A 124 -5.35 -2.69 15.86
N ARG A 125 -6.09 -1.81 15.16
CA ARG A 125 -5.50 -0.71 14.39
C ARG A 125 -4.73 0.24 15.29
N ASP A 126 -5.30 0.60 16.44
CA ASP A 126 -4.66 1.49 17.41
C ASP A 126 -3.40 0.88 18.02
N ARG A 127 -3.42 -0.43 18.26
CA ARG A 127 -2.23 -1.16 18.73
C ARG A 127 -1.12 -1.12 17.68
N ARG A 128 -1.41 -1.51 16.42
CA ARG A 128 -0.42 -1.53 15.32
C ARG A 128 0.19 -0.15 15.08
N GLU A 129 -0.60 0.90 15.20
CA GLU A 129 -0.11 2.25 14.97
C GLU A 129 0.74 2.76 16.15
N ARG A 130 0.37 2.41 17.38
CA ARG A 130 1.24 2.67 18.56
C ARG A 130 2.59 1.95 18.42
N ASP A 131 2.56 0.69 17.99
CA ASP A 131 3.78 -0.09 17.78
C ASP A 131 4.64 0.52 16.66
N ALA A 132 4.03 0.90 15.53
CA ALA A 132 4.72 1.55 14.42
C ALA A 132 5.30 2.91 14.84
N THR A 133 4.57 3.71 15.61
CA THR A 133 5.04 4.98 16.16
C THR A 133 6.19 4.77 17.13
N GLY A 134 6.09 3.77 18.01
CA GLY A 134 7.16 3.37 18.92
C GLY A 134 8.44 2.98 18.18
N GLN A 135 8.33 2.17 17.13
CA GLN A 135 9.46 1.78 16.27
C GLN A 135 10.08 2.99 15.54
N GLN A 136 9.25 3.92 15.05
CA GLN A 136 9.73 5.15 14.41
C GLN A 136 10.50 6.03 15.40
N LEU A 137 10.00 6.20 16.61
CA LEU A 137 10.66 6.96 17.67
C LEU A 137 11.98 6.31 18.09
N ALA A 138 12.00 5.00 18.27
CA ALA A 138 13.22 4.25 18.59
C ALA A 138 14.28 4.39 17.49
N SER A 139 13.88 4.26 16.22
CA SER A 139 14.76 4.46 15.06
C SER A 139 15.30 5.88 14.98
N ALA A 140 14.45 6.89 15.24
CA ALA A 140 14.86 8.29 15.24
C ALA A 140 15.85 8.60 16.39
N LYS A 141 15.63 8.01 17.57
CA LYS A 141 16.53 8.11 18.72
C LYS A 141 17.89 7.48 18.41
N ALA A 142 17.92 6.23 17.94
CA ALA A 142 19.16 5.54 17.59
C ALA A 142 19.94 6.24 16.47
N ARG A 143 19.22 6.86 15.53
CA ARG A 143 19.82 7.68 14.48
C ARG A 143 20.47 8.95 15.04
N ARG A 144 19.81 9.63 15.97
CA ARG A 144 20.34 10.81 16.67
C ARG A 144 21.60 10.47 17.45
N GLU A 145 21.58 9.39 18.20
CA GLU A 145 22.75 8.93 19.00
C GLU A 145 23.96 8.66 18.10
N ARG A 146 23.76 8.02 16.94
CA ARG A 146 24.84 7.82 15.95
C ARG A 146 25.35 9.15 15.39
N ALA A 147 24.46 10.11 15.11
CA ALA A 147 24.85 11.43 14.64
C ALA A 147 25.66 12.22 15.68
N GLU A 148 25.28 12.15 16.96
CA GLU A 148 25.99 12.78 18.09
C GLU A 148 27.35 12.10 18.32
N ALA A 149 27.46 10.79 18.15
CA ALA A 149 28.73 10.03 18.21
C ALA A 149 29.65 10.27 16.99
N GLY A 150 29.32 11.20 16.09
CA GLY A 150 30.15 11.51 14.93
C GLY A 150 30.07 10.51 13.77
N GLN A 151 29.20 9.50 13.84
CA GLN A 151 29.02 8.50 12.77
C GLN A 151 28.24 9.07 11.59
N SER A 152 28.51 8.56 10.39
CA SER A 152 27.75 8.89 9.20
C SER A 152 26.33 8.32 9.30
N VAL A 153 25.32 9.17 9.06
CA VAL A 153 23.92 8.79 9.11
C VAL A 153 23.30 8.96 7.73
N VAL A 154 22.86 7.85 7.13
CA VAL A 154 22.28 7.81 5.79
C VAL A 154 20.76 7.70 5.86
N GLY A 155 20.04 8.29 4.92
CA GLY A 155 18.59 8.21 4.79
C GLY A 155 17.87 9.51 5.13
N ARG A 156 16.51 9.47 5.07
CA ARG A 156 15.67 10.63 5.32
C ARG A 156 15.79 11.08 6.78
N ILE A 157 15.98 12.38 6.98
CA ILE A 157 15.98 12.99 8.33
C ILE A 157 14.57 12.85 8.93
N PRO A 158 14.43 12.34 10.18
CA PRO A 158 13.13 12.23 10.85
C PRO A 158 12.48 13.60 11.06
N ALA A 159 11.15 13.62 11.14
CA ALA A 159 10.41 14.83 11.47
C ALA A 159 10.45 15.12 13.00
N GLY A 160 10.05 16.35 13.41
CA GLY A 160 9.91 16.72 14.80
C GLY A 160 11.25 17.00 15.50
N PRO A 161 11.31 16.87 16.85
CA PRO A 161 12.45 17.31 17.67
C PRO A 161 13.76 16.58 17.33
N HIS A 162 13.70 15.36 16.83
CA HIS A 162 14.89 14.62 16.38
C HIS A 162 15.56 15.25 15.15
N ARG A 163 14.79 15.93 14.29
CA ARG A 163 15.33 16.65 13.13
C ARG A 163 16.26 17.78 13.53
N LEU A 164 15.85 18.59 14.49
CA LEU A 164 16.66 19.72 14.98
C LEU A 164 17.92 19.21 15.67
N ALA A 165 17.81 18.19 16.52
CA ALA A 165 18.96 17.59 17.20
C ALA A 165 19.98 17.04 16.22
N GLU A 166 19.54 16.31 15.19
CA GLU A 166 20.42 15.76 14.15
C GLU A 166 21.09 16.87 13.31
N ALA A 167 20.35 17.92 12.95
CA ALA A 167 20.89 19.05 12.22
C ALA A 167 21.97 19.79 13.03
N ARG A 168 21.75 19.98 14.33
CA ARG A 168 22.75 20.58 15.26
C ARG A 168 24.01 19.70 15.38
N ALA A 169 23.84 18.38 15.54
CA ALA A 169 24.97 17.45 15.60
C ALA A 169 25.77 17.44 14.29
N HIS A 170 25.10 17.54 13.14
CA HIS A 170 25.78 17.66 11.85
C HIS A 170 26.56 18.98 11.74
N LEU A 171 25.99 20.12 12.14
CA LEU A 171 26.65 21.40 12.15
C LEU A 171 27.89 21.35 13.04
N ALA A 172 27.78 20.81 14.25
CA ALA A 172 28.92 20.71 15.18
C ALA A 172 30.08 19.90 14.57
N ARG A 173 29.77 18.78 13.88
CA ARG A 173 30.78 17.97 13.18
C ARG A 173 31.46 18.72 12.04
N GLU A 174 30.76 19.47 11.23
CA GLU A 174 31.34 20.22 10.12
C GLU A 174 32.22 21.38 10.64
N ILE A 175 31.83 22.04 11.73
CA ILE A 175 32.65 23.05 12.41
C ILE A 175 33.93 22.38 12.93
N ALA A 176 33.84 21.30 13.69
CA ALA A 176 34.99 20.60 14.25
C ALA A 176 35.95 20.11 13.16
N ARG A 177 35.44 19.58 12.07
CA ARG A 177 36.22 19.14 10.90
C ARG A 177 37.02 20.31 10.27
N GLN A 178 36.37 21.42 10.10
CA GLN A 178 37.01 22.61 9.51
C GLN A 178 38.05 23.21 10.47
N GLN A 179 37.77 23.29 11.78
CA GLN A 179 38.70 23.71 12.80
C GLN A 179 39.93 22.79 12.83
N ALA A 180 39.77 21.47 12.76
CA ALA A 180 40.89 20.53 12.70
C ALA A 180 41.73 20.73 11.42
N THR A 181 41.12 21.11 10.30
CA THR A 181 41.85 21.42 9.06
C THR A 181 42.69 22.70 9.20
N LEU A 182 42.14 23.75 9.81
CA LEU A 182 42.85 25.00 10.11
C LEU A 182 43.99 24.76 11.10
N ALA A 183 43.74 24.00 12.16
CA ALA A 183 44.76 23.66 13.18
C ALA A 183 45.91 22.83 12.59
N ARG A 184 45.64 21.86 11.72
CA ARG A 184 46.71 21.12 11.02
C ARG A 184 47.60 22.05 10.19
N ARG A 185 46.99 22.97 9.46
CA ARG A 185 47.76 23.93 8.67
C ARG A 185 48.60 24.85 9.53
N ALA A 186 48.04 25.34 10.63
CA ALA A 186 48.78 26.17 11.61
C ALA A 186 49.97 25.40 12.22
N ALA A 187 49.81 24.13 12.55
CA ALA A 187 50.89 23.30 13.06
C ALA A 187 52.02 23.08 12.04
N ILE A 188 51.70 22.91 10.74
CA ILE A 188 52.71 22.83 9.68
C ILE A 188 53.51 24.13 9.57
N ILE A 189 52.83 25.28 9.64
CA ILE A 189 53.51 26.60 9.62
C ILE A 189 54.40 26.78 10.86
N ALA A 190 53.91 26.45 12.03
CA ALA A 190 54.65 26.51 13.29
C ALA A 190 55.89 25.60 13.29
N SER A 191 55.89 24.50 12.53
CA SER A 191 57.05 23.60 12.36
C SER A 191 58.09 24.14 11.34
N GLY A 192 57.90 25.39 10.83
CA GLY A 192 58.82 26.00 9.83
C GLY A 192 58.63 25.46 8.41
N LYS A 193 57.65 24.60 8.16
CA LYS A 193 57.36 24.02 6.83
C LYS A 193 56.33 24.84 6.08
N LYS A 194 56.50 24.96 4.75
CA LYS A 194 55.53 25.62 3.87
C LYS A 194 54.40 24.66 3.55
N PRO A 195 53.13 24.95 3.94
CA PRO A 195 52.01 24.09 3.62
C PRO A 195 51.72 24.09 2.13
N MET A 196 51.40 22.92 1.58
CA MET A 196 51.02 22.79 0.18
C MET A 196 49.55 23.19 -0.03
N GLY A 197 49.25 23.77 -1.19
CA GLY A 197 47.91 24.14 -1.63
C GLY A 197 47.37 25.44 -1.07
N ALA A 198 46.17 25.84 -1.52
CA ALA A 198 45.48 27.04 -1.09
C ALA A 198 45.14 27.04 0.41
N PRO A 199 45.13 28.20 1.10
CA PRO A 199 44.72 28.26 2.50
C PRO A 199 43.24 27.80 2.65
N PRO A 200 42.94 26.94 3.66
CA PRO A 200 41.57 26.58 3.92
C PRO A 200 40.73 27.77 4.34
N LEU A 201 39.48 27.78 3.90
CA LEU A 201 38.55 28.87 4.24
C LEU A 201 38.28 28.92 5.77
N PRO A 202 38.03 30.08 6.33
CA PRO A 202 37.51 30.22 7.69
C PRO A 202 36.22 29.40 7.88
N VAL A 203 35.93 28.97 9.12
CA VAL A 203 34.77 28.14 9.46
C VAL A 203 33.47 28.75 8.93
N GLU A 204 33.31 30.07 9.07
CA GLU A 204 32.11 30.83 8.69
C GLU A 204 31.87 30.84 7.17
N ARG A 205 32.95 30.76 6.39
CA ARG A 205 32.91 30.82 4.91
C ARG A 205 32.98 29.46 4.25
N HIS A 206 33.12 28.38 5.03
CA HIS A 206 33.19 27.02 4.50
C HIS A 206 31.82 26.54 4.05
N SER A 207 31.70 26.10 2.80
CA SER A 207 30.42 25.76 2.15
C SER A 207 29.60 24.69 2.88
N HIS A 208 30.28 23.69 3.46
CA HIS A 208 29.60 22.63 4.24
C HIS A 208 29.02 23.16 5.56
N VAL A 209 29.71 24.06 6.24
CA VAL A 209 29.25 24.74 7.46
C VAL A 209 28.05 25.63 7.17
N ILE A 210 28.13 26.43 6.08
CA ILE A 210 27.00 27.27 5.64
C ILE A 210 25.75 26.40 5.34
N ARG A 211 25.94 25.28 4.62
CA ARG A 211 24.84 24.36 4.32
C ARG A 211 24.25 23.73 5.58
N ALA A 212 25.07 23.33 6.52
CA ALA A 212 24.65 22.79 7.80
C ALA A 212 23.90 23.81 8.67
N ARG A 213 24.32 25.09 8.69
CA ARG A 213 23.60 26.19 9.36
C ARG A 213 22.20 26.37 8.77
N ARG A 214 22.09 26.44 7.45
CA ARG A 214 20.77 26.51 6.77
C ARG A 214 19.88 25.33 7.09
N ALA A 215 20.45 24.14 7.25
CA ALA A 215 19.67 22.97 7.65
C ALA A 215 19.13 23.08 9.08
N VAL A 216 19.88 23.69 10.02
CA VAL A 216 19.40 23.98 11.38
C VAL A 216 18.27 25.01 11.34
N GLU A 217 18.45 26.12 10.61
CA GLU A 217 17.40 27.14 10.43
C GLU A 217 16.12 26.57 9.85
N ALA A 218 16.24 25.75 8.80
CA ALA A 218 15.10 25.05 8.21
C ALA A 218 14.43 24.06 9.16
N ALA A 219 15.19 23.43 10.07
CA ALA A 219 14.63 22.54 11.08
C ALA A 219 13.86 23.31 12.16
N ILE A 220 14.38 24.47 12.61
CA ILE A 220 13.70 25.37 13.55
C ILE A 220 12.40 25.91 12.94
N ALA A 221 12.45 26.41 11.70
CA ALA A 221 11.26 26.90 11.01
C ALA A 221 10.18 25.82 10.84
N ALA A 222 10.59 24.59 10.53
CA ALA A 222 9.66 23.46 10.41
C ALA A 222 9.03 23.05 11.75
N GLU A 223 9.76 23.15 12.85
CA GLU A 223 9.25 22.87 14.19
C GLU A 223 8.24 23.94 14.62
N GLN A 224 8.55 25.22 14.38
CA GLN A 224 7.63 26.33 14.63
C GLN A 224 6.37 26.25 13.77
N ALA A 225 6.50 25.93 12.48
CA ALA A 225 5.35 25.70 11.60
C ALA A 225 4.47 24.54 12.08
N SER A 226 5.08 23.44 12.52
CA SER A 226 4.34 22.29 13.08
C SER A 226 3.58 22.65 14.36
N GLN A 227 4.16 23.48 15.23
CA GLN A 227 3.49 23.95 16.45
C GLN A 227 2.33 24.91 16.14
N THR A 228 2.52 25.82 15.17
CA THR A 228 1.45 26.73 14.72
C THR A 228 0.34 26.00 13.97
N ASP A 229 0.65 25.00 13.16
CA ASP A 229 -0.34 24.18 12.48
C ASP A 229 -1.09 23.28 13.46
N ALA A 230 -0.45 22.74 14.48
CA ALA A 230 -1.10 22.02 15.56
C ALA A 230 -2.04 22.93 16.39
N ALA A 231 -1.60 24.16 16.68
CA ALA A 231 -2.40 25.17 17.38
C ALA A 231 -3.58 25.68 16.54
N LYS A 232 -3.39 25.90 15.22
CA LYS A 232 -4.46 26.27 14.29
C LYS A 232 -5.40 25.11 13.99
N ALA A 233 -4.86 23.88 14.02
CA ALA A 233 -5.63 22.73 13.68
C ALA A 233 -6.61 22.39 14.77
N GLY A 234 -6.59 22.86 16.03
CA GLY A 234 -7.62 22.52 17.01
C GLY A 234 -8.37 21.21 16.63
N ARG A 235 -7.92 20.60 15.54
CA ARG A 235 -8.36 19.37 14.95
C ARG A 235 -7.84 18.26 15.84
N GLN A 236 -8.67 17.84 16.77
CA GLN A 236 -8.71 16.42 17.05
C GLN A 236 -8.61 15.70 15.69
N LEU A 237 -7.59 14.86 15.55
CA LEU A 237 -7.58 13.87 14.46
C LEU A 237 -8.99 13.28 14.40
N PRO A 238 -9.63 13.20 13.22
CA PRO A 238 -10.99 12.69 13.15
C PRO A 238 -11.00 11.37 13.90
N ASP A 239 -11.93 11.24 14.84
CA ASP A 239 -12.07 10.06 15.67
C ASP A 239 -11.95 8.83 14.77
N ARG A 240 -11.05 7.94 15.13
CA ARG A 240 -10.91 6.71 14.38
C ARG A 240 -12.22 5.98 14.43
N VAL A 241 -12.71 5.61 13.26
CA VAL A 241 -14.02 4.99 13.11
C VAL A 241 -13.90 3.58 12.55
N ALA A 242 -14.81 2.71 12.94
CA ALA A 242 -15.04 1.42 12.33
C ALA A 242 -16.50 1.31 11.87
N ASN A 243 -16.70 0.61 10.78
CA ASN A 243 -18.03 0.41 10.21
C ASN A 243 -18.74 -0.74 10.93
N ILE A 244 -19.94 -0.50 11.44
CA ILE A 244 -20.74 -1.52 12.15
C ILE A 244 -21.49 -2.48 11.20
N THR A 245 -21.58 -2.15 9.92
CA THR A 245 -22.20 -3.02 8.91
C THR A 245 -21.18 -3.98 8.28
N ASP A 246 -19.98 -3.46 7.97
CA ASP A 246 -18.84 -4.23 7.48
C ASP A 246 -17.57 -3.77 8.20
N PRO A 247 -17.25 -4.35 9.37
CA PRO A 247 -16.12 -3.92 10.21
C PRO A 247 -14.75 -4.01 9.51
N GLN A 248 -14.63 -4.84 8.49
CA GLN A 248 -13.39 -5.02 7.76
C GLN A 248 -13.21 -4.00 6.62
N SER A 249 -14.28 -3.34 6.16
CA SER A 249 -14.19 -2.26 5.17
C SER A 249 -13.55 -0.99 5.75
N ARG A 250 -13.07 -0.11 4.89
CA ARG A 250 -12.39 1.14 5.30
C ARG A 250 -12.91 2.33 4.51
N ILE A 251 -12.84 3.51 5.12
CA ILE A 251 -13.00 4.77 4.40
C ILE A 251 -11.78 4.98 3.51
N MET A 252 -12.00 5.08 2.21
CA MET A 252 -10.94 5.22 1.22
C MET A 252 -11.13 6.50 0.41
N PRO A 253 -10.08 7.33 0.26
CA PRO A 253 -10.13 8.51 -0.60
C PRO A 253 -10.20 8.10 -2.07
N THR A 254 -11.02 8.81 -2.83
CA THR A 254 -11.13 8.71 -4.28
C THR A 254 -11.08 10.11 -4.91
N ARG A 255 -11.02 10.18 -6.23
CA ARG A 255 -11.07 11.49 -6.93
C ARG A 255 -12.39 12.24 -6.72
N ARG A 256 -13.47 11.56 -6.32
CA ARG A 256 -14.81 12.11 -6.13
C ARG A 256 -15.22 12.23 -4.66
N GLY A 257 -14.28 12.13 -3.72
CA GLY A 257 -14.54 12.14 -2.29
C GLY A 257 -14.12 10.83 -1.63
N PHE A 258 -14.91 10.35 -0.68
CA PHE A 258 -14.61 9.14 0.11
C PHE A 258 -15.64 8.05 -0.19
N LEU A 259 -15.20 6.80 -0.11
CA LEU A 259 -16.09 5.64 -0.12
C LEU A 259 -15.76 4.69 1.02
N GLN A 260 -16.75 3.96 1.49
CA GLN A 260 -16.55 2.81 2.37
C GLN A 260 -16.29 1.59 1.49
N GLY A 261 -15.11 0.97 1.58
CA GLY A 261 -14.77 -0.12 0.66
C GLY A 261 -13.44 -0.80 0.91
N TYR A 262 -12.97 -1.43 -0.14
CA TYR A 262 -11.72 -2.17 -0.19
C TYR A 262 -10.86 -1.71 -1.36
N ASN A 263 -9.56 -1.94 -1.26
CA ASN A 263 -8.61 -1.68 -2.34
C ASN A 263 -8.29 -3.01 -3.04
N VAL A 264 -8.78 -3.16 -4.27
CA VAL A 264 -8.52 -4.33 -5.12
C VAL A 264 -7.24 -4.09 -5.91
N GLN A 265 -6.31 -5.00 -5.81
CA GLN A 265 -5.02 -4.98 -6.50
C GLN A 265 -5.04 -6.03 -7.62
N VAL A 266 -4.54 -5.69 -8.79
CA VAL A 266 -4.43 -6.61 -9.93
C VAL A 266 -3.03 -6.58 -10.52
N ALA A 267 -2.57 -7.74 -10.98
CA ALA A 267 -1.41 -7.87 -11.85
C ALA A 267 -1.89 -8.38 -13.22
N VAL A 268 -1.61 -7.62 -14.26
CA VAL A 268 -2.14 -7.85 -15.61
C VAL A 268 -0.99 -8.06 -16.58
N THR A 269 -1.07 -9.08 -17.42
CA THR A 269 -0.07 -9.42 -18.44
C THR A 269 -0.16 -8.51 -19.67
N ALA A 270 0.86 -8.55 -20.55
CA ALA A 270 0.92 -7.73 -21.75
C ALA A 270 -0.27 -7.89 -22.68
N ASP A 271 -0.86 -9.08 -22.72
CA ASP A 271 -2.07 -9.43 -23.50
C ASP A 271 -3.36 -9.25 -22.69
N GLN A 272 -3.25 -8.52 -21.57
CA GLN A 272 -4.39 -8.11 -20.74
C GLN A 272 -5.13 -9.26 -20.04
N ILE A 273 -4.44 -10.36 -19.72
CA ILE A 273 -4.93 -11.40 -18.82
C ILE A 273 -4.60 -11.00 -17.38
N ILE A 274 -5.56 -11.09 -16.46
CA ILE A 274 -5.31 -10.90 -15.04
C ILE A 274 -4.56 -12.13 -14.53
N ALA A 275 -3.31 -11.96 -14.12
CA ALA A 275 -2.43 -13.01 -13.62
C ALA A 275 -2.54 -13.20 -12.11
N ALA A 276 -2.87 -12.13 -11.38
CA ALA A 276 -3.11 -12.16 -9.94
C ALA A 276 -4.09 -11.07 -9.52
N VAL A 277 -4.88 -11.36 -8.50
CA VAL A 277 -5.80 -10.43 -7.85
C VAL A 277 -5.71 -10.58 -6.34
N ASP A 278 -5.85 -9.48 -5.62
CA ASP A 278 -5.93 -9.45 -4.16
C ASP A 278 -6.83 -8.31 -3.70
N VAL A 279 -7.33 -8.39 -2.47
CA VAL A 279 -8.16 -7.35 -1.86
C VAL A 279 -7.57 -6.98 -0.51
N VAL A 280 -7.30 -5.70 -0.30
CA VAL A 280 -6.67 -5.21 0.93
C VAL A 280 -7.50 -4.09 1.57
N GLN A 281 -7.28 -3.90 2.86
CA GLN A 281 -7.98 -2.90 3.67
C GLN A 281 -7.25 -1.55 3.71
N THR A 282 -6.07 -1.44 3.11
CA THR A 282 -5.31 -0.18 3.06
C THR A 282 -5.71 0.67 1.86
N SER A 283 -5.82 1.97 2.06
CA SER A 283 -6.04 2.93 0.97
C SER A 283 -4.75 3.24 0.18
N SER A 284 -3.58 2.94 0.75
CA SER A 284 -2.27 3.14 0.13
C SER A 284 -1.83 1.91 -0.65
N ASP A 285 -1.27 2.12 -1.83
CA ASP A 285 -0.78 1.05 -2.70
C ASP A 285 0.68 0.67 -2.41
N ILE A 286 1.41 1.48 -1.60
CA ILE A 286 2.85 1.30 -1.33
C ILE A 286 3.19 -0.10 -0.84
N GLY A 287 2.41 -0.64 0.11
CA GLY A 287 2.64 -1.96 0.69
C GLY A 287 2.19 -3.12 -0.20
N CYS A 288 1.51 -2.85 -1.31
CA CYS A 288 0.88 -3.89 -2.12
C CYS A 288 1.80 -4.43 -3.23
N LEU A 289 2.86 -3.69 -3.63
CA LEU A 289 3.69 -4.09 -4.78
C LEU A 289 4.35 -5.45 -4.59
N ILE A 290 5.07 -5.63 -3.49
CA ILE A 290 5.84 -6.86 -3.26
C ILE A 290 4.91 -8.10 -3.14
N PRO A 291 3.81 -8.06 -2.36
CA PRO A 291 2.84 -9.15 -2.35
C PRO A 291 2.28 -9.47 -3.74
N MET A 292 1.91 -8.47 -4.53
CA MET A 292 1.38 -8.67 -5.88
C MET A 292 2.43 -9.23 -6.85
N MET A 293 3.67 -8.77 -6.77
CA MET A 293 4.79 -9.34 -7.54
C MET A 293 5.01 -10.81 -7.22
N ARG A 294 4.94 -11.20 -5.94
CA ARG A 294 5.06 -12.60 -5.52
C ARG A 294 3.92 -13.45 -6.08
N ARG A 295 2.67 -13.01 -5.97
CA ARG A 295 1.51 -13.72 -6.54
C ARG A 295 1.63 -13.89 -8.05
N ALA A 296 2.09 -12.86 -8.76
CA ALA A 296 2.33 -12.93 -10.20
C ALA A 296 3.49 -13.89 -10.53
N ALA A 297 4.56 -13.91 -9.73
CA ALA A 297 5.66 -14.85 -9.91
C ALA A 297 5.24 -16.29 -9.65
N ASP A 298 4.45 -16.54 -8.60
CA ASP A 298 3.91 -17.87 -8.30
C ASP A 298 2.98 -18.37 -9.44
N ALA A 299 2.19 -17.49 -10.02
CA ALA A 299 1.39 -17.82 -11.20
C ALA A 299 2.28 -18.15 -12.40
N ALA A 300 3.29 -17.30 -12.68
CA ALA A 300 4.22 -17.51 -13.78
C ALA A 300 4.97 -18.85 -13.69
N ILE A 301 5.47 -19.20 -12.49
CA ILE A 301 6.15 -20.48 -12.23
C ILE A 301 5.21 -21.65 -12.53
N ARG A 302 4.00 -21.66 -11.95
CA ARG A 302 3.01 -22.72 -12.18
C ARG A 302 2.63 -22.89 -13.66
N LEU A 303 2.48 -21.78 -14.40
CA LEU A 303 2.17 -21.84 -15.82
C LEU A 303 3.35 -22.40 -16.62
N HIS A 304 4.58 -21.98 -16.30
CA HIS A 304 5.78 -22.50 -16.93
C HIS A 304 5.96 -24.00 -16.67
N GLU A 305 5.77 -24.47 -15.43
CA GLU A 305 5.86 -25.88 -15.06
C GLU A 305 4.88 -26.77 -15.86
N VAL A 306 3.67 -26.26 -16.11
CA VAL A 306 2.65 -27.04 -16.84
C VAL A 306 2.78 -26.93 -18.35
N THR A 307 3.21 -25.78 -18.89
CA THR A 307 3.25 -25.54 -20.36
C THR A 307 4.64 -25.71 -20.96
N GLY A 308 5.69 -25.65 -20.15
CA GLY A 308 7.10 -25.60 -20.61
C GLY A 308 7.45 -24.31 -21.36
N SER A 309 6.54 -23.32 -21.42
CA SER A 309 6.68 -22.15 -22.27
C SER A 309 7.37 -20.99 -21.56
N ASP A 310 8.37 -20.40 -22.21
CA ASP A 310 9.07 -19.20 -21.76
C ASP A 310 8.20 -17.91 -21.83
N LEU A 311 7.03 -17.98 -22.49
CA LEU A 311 6.06 -16.88 -22.49
C LEU A 311 5.61 -16.47 -21.09
N HIS A 312 5.73 -17.38 -20.11
CA HIS A 312 5.33 -17.16 -18.73
C HIS A 312 6.47 -16.61 -17.85
N LYS A 313 7.68 -16.41 -18.38
CA LYS A 313 8.77 -15.76 -17.64
C LYS A 313 8.51 -14.26 -17.51
N ILE A 314 8.59 -13.76 -16.27
CA ILE A 314 8.45 -12.33 -16.01
C ILE A 314 9.67 -11.57 -16.52
N GLY A 315 9.46 -10.66 -17.46
CA GLY A 315 10.49 -9.73 -17.92
C GLY A 315 10.53 -8.47 -17.05
N VAL A 316 9.51 -7.62 -17.11
CA VAL A 316 9.46 -6.37 -16.37
C VAL A 316 8.09 -6.12 -15.72
N VAL A 317 8.10 -5.62 -14.49
CA VAL A 317 6.90 -5.21 -13.75
C VAL A 317 6.76 -3.69 -13.82
N LEU A 318 5.59 -3.20 -14.24
CA LEU A 318 5.25 -1.79 -14.34
C LEU A 318 4.29 -1.39 -13.23
N ALA A 319 4.59 -0.31 -12.52
CA ALA A 319 3.71 0.23 -11.47
C ALA A 319 3.70 1.76 -11.48
N ASP A 320 2.63 2.36 -10.95
CA ASP A 320 2.53 3.81 -10.87
C ASP A 320 3.29 4.41 -9.68
N ALA A 321 3.22 5.74 -9.53
CA ALA A 321 3.90 6.45 -8.47
C ALA A 321 3.35 6.15 -7.06
N GLY A 322 2.15 5.59 -6.96
CA GLY A 322 1.55 5.14 -5.70
C GLY A 322 2.35 4.03 -5.02
N TYR A 323 3.11 3.28 -5.80
CA TYR A 323 3.98 2.20 -5.32
C TYR A 323 5.43 2.63 -5.04
N ALA A 324 5.81 3.89 -5.33
CA ALA A 324 7.19 4.35 -5.23
C ALA A 324 7.66 4.54 -3.79
N SER A 325 8.42 3.58 -3.27
CA SER A 325 9.14 3.68 -2.00
C SER A 325 10.56 3.14 -2.16
N ASN A 326 11.48 3.58 -1.29
CA ASN A 326 12.84 3.03 -1.32
C ASN A 326 12.86 1.51 -1.10
N HIS A 327 11.95 1.00 -0.27
CA HIS A 327 11.77 -0.43 -0.06
C HIS A 327 11.38 -1.15 -1.35
N ASN A 328 10.36 -0.67 -2.06
CA ASN A 328 9.90 -1.28 -3.30
C ASN A 328 10.92 -1.17 -4.44
N LEU A 329 11.68 -0.07 -4.48
CA LEU A 329 12.73 0.13 -5.48
C LEU A 329 13.94 -0.79 -5.29
N ALA A 330 14.28 -1.12 -4.02
CA ALA A 330 15.45 -1.92 -3.65
C ALA A 330 15.11 -3.40 -3.40
N ALA A 331 13.82 -3.78 -3.33
CA ALA A 331 13.41 -5.14 -3.02
C ALA A 331 13.93 -6.15 -4.06
N PRO A 332 14.31 -7.37 -3.67
CA PRO A 332 14.66 -8.43 -4.61
C PRO A 332 13.45 -8.87 -5.44
N GLY A 333 13.69 -9.55 -6.55
CA GLY A 333 12.65 -10.10 -7.43
C GLY A 333 12.75 -9.58 -8.86
N PRO A 334 11.69 -9.72 -9.66
CA PRO A 334 11.66 -9.32 -11.06
C PRO A 334 12.07 -7.87 -11.28
N ASP A 335 12.61 -7.61 -12.47
CA ASP A 335 12.89 -6.25 -12.91
C ASP A 335 11.63 -5.40 -12.92
N ARG A 336 11.77 -4.09 -12.67
CA ARG A 336 10.63 -3.20 -12.50
C ARG A 336 10.88 -1.79 -12.99
N LEU A 337 9.81 -1.14 -13.47
CA LEU A 337 9.75 0.29 -13.73
C LEU A 337 8.59 0.89 -12.94
N ILE A 338 8.93 1.71 -11.96
CA ILE A 338 7.97 2.38 -11.06
C ILE A 338 8.06 3.88 -11.30
N ALA A 339 6.96 4.54 -11.66
CA ALA A 339 6.94 6.00 -11.77
C ALA A 339 7.35 6.66 -10.44
N LEU A 340 8.10 7.75 -10.51
CA LEU A 340 8.55 8.51 -9.33
C LEU A 340 7.75 9.79 -9.10
N GLY A 341 6.78 10.08 -9.94
CA GLY A 341 5.92 11.25 -9.93
C GLY A 341 4.78 11.11 -10.92
N LYS A 342 4.09 12.22 -11.20
CA LYS A 342 3.01 12.22 -12.18
C LYS A 342 3.54 11.85 -13.56
N SER A 343 2.89 10.94 -14.24
CA SER A 343 3.30 10.41 -15.55
C SER A 343 3.56 11.53 -16.60
N ARG A 344 2.73 12.59 -16.60
CA ARG A 344 2.89 13.72 -17.49
C ARG A 344 4.19 14.49 -17.25
N ASP A 345 4.52 14.76 -15.99
CA ASP A 345 5.73 15.51 -15.61
C ASP A 345 6.97 14.68 -15.90
N GLN A 346 6.91 13.38 -15.63
CA GLN A 346 7.98 12.44 -15.91
C GLN A 346 8.27 12.32 -17.42
N GLN A 347 7.24 12.27 -18.28
CA GLN A 347 7.41 12.27 -19.73
C GLN A 347 7.97 13.60 -20.24
N ALA A 348 7.55 14.72 -19.66
CA ALA A 348 8.09 16.03 -20.02
C ALA A 348 9.57 16.17 -19.61
N ASP A 349 9.95 15.68 -18.44
CA ASP A 349 11.34 15.68 -17.97
C ASP A 349 12.22 14.75 -18.83
N ALA A 350 11.71 13.58 -19.22
CA ALA A 350 12.40 12.65 -20.11
C ALA A 350 12.67 13.24 -21.50
N ARG A 351 11.73 14.04 -22.04
CA ARG A 351 11.92 14.75 -23.32
C ARG A 351 12.94 15.88 -23.21
N LYS A 352 12.94 16.62 -22.10
CA LYS A 352 13.84 17.76 -21.87
C LYS A 352 15.26 17.33 -21.54
N ARG A 353 15.43 16.18 -20.89
CA ARG A 353 16.70 15.67 -20.37
C ARG A 353 16.85 14.17 -20.69
N PRO A 354 16.88 13.78 -21.97
CA PRO A 354 17.09 12.39 -22.34
C PRO A 354 18.44 11.90 -21.82
N VAL A 355 18.50 10.64 -21.44
CA VAL A 355 19.73 10.00 -20.97
C VAL A 355 19.95 8.69 -21.72
N THR A 356 21.22 8.30 -21.87
CA THR A 356 21.65 7.06 -22.52
C THR A 356 22.54 6.26 -21.59
N GLY A 357 22.68 4.98 -21.83
CA GLY A 357 23.56 4.09 -21.07
C GLY A 357 23.04 3.75 -19.65
N PRO A 358 23.87 3.09 -18.85
CA PRO A 358 23.53 2.70 -17.49
C PRO A 358 23.47 3.90 -16.55
N PRO A 359 22.80 3.76 -15.38
CA PRO A 359 22.78 4.82 -14.37
C PRO A 359 24.19 5.07 -13.83
N PRO A 360 24.48 6.29 -13.32
CA PRO A 360 25.78 6.63 -12.76
C PRO A 360 26.21 5.66 -11.64
N ALA A 361 27.52 5.38 -11.57
CA ALA A 361 28.08 4.57 -10.49
C ALA A 361 27.75 5.17 -9.12
N GLY A 362 27.32 4.34 -8.17
CA GLY A 362 26.90 4.78 -6.83
C GLY A 362 25.52 5.44 -6.78
N ALA A 363 24.72 5.42 -7.85
CA ALA A 363 23.37 5.92 -7.84
C ALA A 363 22.51 5.14 -6.84
N THR A 364 21.71 5.86 -6.04
CA THR A 364 20.70 5.24 -5.18
C THR A 364 19.62 4.56 -6.03
N PRO A 365 18.86 3.58 -5.51
CA PRO A 365 17.79 2.91 -6.26
C PRO A 365 16.79 3.90 -6.89
N ARG A 366 16.49 5.00 -6.20
CA ARG A 366 15.62 6.06 -6.71
C ARG A 366 16.25 6.85 -7.86
N GLN A 367 17.55 7.14 -7.77
CA GLN A 367 18.29 7.82 -8.86
C GLN A 367 18.43 6.92 -10.08
N ALA A 368 18.73 5.64 -9.87
CA ALA A 368 18.80 4.63 -10.93
C ALA A 368 17.45 4.48 -11.66
N MET A 369 16.34 4.41 -10.91
CA MET A 369 14.99 4.38 -11.47
C MET A 369 14.66 5.65 -12.25
N ALA A 370 14.98 6.83 -11.69
CA ALA A 370 14.77 8.12 -12.36
C ALA A 370 15.59 8.24 -13.66
N HIS A 371 16.82 7.72 -13.67
CA HIS A 371 17.64 7.63 -14.87
C HIS A 371 17.00 6.72 -15.92
N ARG A 372 16.65 5.49 -15.53
CA ARG A 372 16.07 4.48 -16.41
C ARG A 372 14.76 4.93 -17.06
N LEU A 373 13.89 5.61 -16.32
CA LEU A 373 12.63 6.16 -16.83
C LEU A 373 12.82 7.31 -17.86
N ARG A 374 14.04 7.81 -18.03
CA ARG A 374 14.41 8.82 -19.05
C ARG A 374 15.16 8.23 -20.24
N THR A 375 15.54 6.96 -20.21
CA THR A 375 16.11 6.28 -21.38
C THR A 375 15.03 6.03 -22.43
N THR A 376 15.40 5.92 -23.69
CA THR A 376 14.47 5.61 -24.80
C THR A 376 13.71 4.32 -24.55
N ASP A 377 14.40 3.26 -24.11
CA ASP A 377 13.79 1.96 -23.79
C ASP A 377 12.86 2.07 -22.56
N GLY A 378 13.30 2.74 -21.50
CA GLY A 378 12.48 2.93 -20.29
C GLY A 378 11.19 3.71 -20.57
N ILE A 379 11.25 4.74 -21.41
CA ILE A 379 10.06 5.50 -21.86
C ILE A 379 9.12 4.60 -22.65
N ALA A 380 9.64 3.86 -23.64
CA ALA A 380 8.86 2.97 -24.50
C ALA A 380 8.19 1.86 -23.70
N THR A 381 8.95 1.24 -22.78
CA THR A 381 8.45 0.18 -21.90
C THR A 381 7.39 0.71 -20.94
N TYR A 382 7.66 1.83 -20.25
CA TYR A 382 6.71 2.38 -19.27
C TYR A 382 5.40 2.89 -19.90
N LYS A 383 5.46 3.39 -21.14
CA LYS A 383 4.28 3.83 -21.90
C LYS A 383 3.23 2.73 -22.08
N ARG A 384 3.65 1.47 -22.10
CA ARG A 384 2.73 0.31 -22.23
C ARG A 384 1.86 0.11 -20.99
N ARG A 385 2.25 0.65 -19.82
CA ARG A 385 1.56 0.40 -18.55
C ARG A 385 0.05 0.64 -18.64
N GLY A 386 -0.39 1.81 -19.11
CA GLY A 386 -1.82 2.15 -19.19
C GLY A 386 -2.60 1.14 -20.04
N ALA A 387 -2.13 0.90 -21.27
CA ALA A 387 -2.77 -0.03 -22.19
C ALA A 387 -2.82 -1.48 -21.66
N THR A 388 -1.86 -1.86 -20.80
CA THR A 388 -1.81 -3.18 -20.17
C THR A 388 -2.80 -3.29 -19.01
N VAL A 389 -2.81 -2.34 -18.06
CA VAL A 389 -3.53 -2.50 -16.79
C VAL A 389 -4.96 -1.96 -16.81
N GLU A 390 -5.23 -0.89 -17.58
CA GLU A 390 -6.55 -0.24 -17.57
C GLU A 390 -7.71 -1.19 -17.93
N PRO A 391 -7.59 -2.09 -18.94
CA PRO A 391 -8.63 -3.07 -19.20
C PRO A 391 -8.87 -4.05 -18.05
N GLY A 392 -7.80 -4.47 -17.37
CA GLY A 392 -7.86 -5.36 -16.20
C GLY A 392 -8.46 -4.72 -14.95
N ILE A 393 -8.56 -3.39 -14.90
CA ILE A 393 -9.25 -2.64 -13.84
C ILE A 393 -10.65 -2.24 -14.26
N GLY A 394 -10.78 -1.62 -15.43
CA GLY A 394 -12.03 -1.00 -15.88
C GLY A 394 -13.14 -2.00 -16.17
N ASN A 395 -12.82 -3.17 -16.73
CA ASN A 395 -13.83 -4.18 -17.05
C ASN A 395 -14.29 -4.98 -15.81
N PRO A 396 -13.41 -5.47 -14.90
CA PRO A 396 -13.86 -6.04 -13.63
C PRO A 396 -14.72 -5.09 -12.81
N LYS A 397 -14.43 -3.78 -12.83
CA LYS A 397 -15.30 -2.77 -12.20
C LYS A 397 -16.72 -2.69 -12.77
N LYS A 398 -16.91 -3.04 -14.05
CA LYS A 398 -18.24 -3.14 -14.64
C LYS A 398 -18.97 -4.43 -14.23
N ILE A 399 -18.22 -5.46 -13.83
CA ILE A 399 -18.74 -6.71 -13.29
C ILE A 399 -19.08 -6.54 -11.80
N ILE A 400 -18.19 -5.87 -11.04
CA ILE A 400 -18.40 -5.55 -9.62
C ILE A 400 -18.29 -4.03 -9.47
N ASP A 401 -19.41 -3.33 -9.49
CA ASP A 401 -19.51 -1.92 -9.15
C ASP A 401 -19.46 -1.70 -7.63
N ARG A 402 -19.96 -2.69 -6.87
CA ARG A 402 -19.94 -2.78 -5.41
C ARG A 402 -19.90 -4.25 -4.99
N PHE A 403 -19.14 -4.56 -3.94
CA PHE A 403 -19.18 -5.88 -3.32
C PHE A 403 -20.58 -6.18 -2.78
N SER A 404 -21.09 -7.36 -3.05
CA SER A 404 -22.44 -7.74 -2.63
C SER A 404 -22.45 -8.38 -1.23
N ARG A 405 -21.32 -8.97 -0.83
CA ARG A 405 -21.16 -9.62 0.47
C ARG A 405 -20.26 -8.76 1.38
N ARG A 406 -20.42 -8.91 2.69
CA ARG A 406 -19.66 -8.19 3.71
C ARG A 406 -18.47 -8.99 4.18
N GLY A 407 -17.38 -8.29 4.53
CA GLY A 407 -16.14 -8.89 5.00
C GLY A 407 -15.08 -9.06 3.93
N LEU A 408 -13.82 -9.18 4.38
CA LEU A 408 -12.66 -9.23 3.49
C LEU A 408 -12.61 -10.54 2.68
N SER A 409 -12.84 -11.70 3.32
CA SER A 409 -12.81 -13.00 2.64
C SER A 409 -13.86 -13.11 1.53
N PRO A 410 -15.14 -12.73 1.74
CA PRO A 410 -16.12 -12.62 0.65
C PRO A 410 -15.71 -11.63 -0.44
N ALA A 411 -15.10 -10.50 -0.10
CA ALA A 411 -14.63 -9.54 -1.10
C ALA A 411 -13.49 -10.12 -1.96
N ILE A 412 -12.55 -10.85 -1.36
CA ILE A 412 -11.49 -11.58 -2.09
C ILE A 412 -12.11 -12.59 -3.06
N SER A 413 -13.07 -13.36 -2.59
CA SER A 413 -13.79 -14.36 -3.40
C SER A 413 -14.51 -13.73 -4.59
N GLU A 414 -15.23 -12.63 -4.39
CA GLU A 414 -15.89 -11.88 -5.46
C GLU A 414 -14.90 -11.27 -6.46
N ALA A 415 -13.75 -10.81 -5.99
CA ALA A 415 -12.70 -10.29 -6.86
C ALA A 415 -12.10 -11.39 -7.75
N HIS A 416 -11.87 -12.60 -7.21
CA HIS A 416 -11.45 -13.76 -8.01
C HIS A 416 -12.49 -14.13 -9.06
N LEU A 417 -13.76 -14.16 -8.70
CA LEU A 417 -14.85 -14.47 -9.63
C LEU A 417 -14.92 -13.44 -10.79
N ALA A 418 -14.78 -12.14 -10.48
CA ALA A 418 -14.76 -11.11 -11.52
C ALA A 418 -13.53 -11.20 -12.43
N ALA A 419 -12.35 -11.46 -11.85
CA ALA A 419 -11.13 -11.68 -12.61
C ALA A 419 -11.23 -12.90 -13.51
N THR A 420 -11.85 -13.98 -13.01
CA THR A 420 -12.15 -15.20 -13.77
C THR A 420 -13.06 -14.88 -14.96
N ALA A 421 -14.18 -14.21 -14.73
CA ALA A 421 -15.13 -13.84 -15.78
C ALA A 421 -14.46 -12.94 -16.84
N PHE A 422 -13.63 -12.00 -16.41
CA PHE A 422 -12.85 -11.17 -17.33
C PHE A 422 -11.87 -11.98 -18.18
N ASN A 423 -11.13 -12.91 -17.58
CA ASN A 423 -10.18 -13.78 -18.30
C ASN A 423 -10.90 -14.69 -19.28
N ILE A 424 -12.07 -15.25 -18.93
CA ILE A 424 -12.91 -16.05 -19.84
C ILE A 424 -13.36 -15.22 -21.05
N LEU A 425 -13.80 -13.97 -20.85
CA LEU A 425 -14.19 -13.09 -21.94
C LEU A 425 -13.00 -12.75 -22.87
N LYS A 426 -11.81 -12.61 -22.31
CA LYS A 426 -10.57 -12.40 -23.10
C LYS A 426 -10.20 -13.66 -23.88
N LEU A 427 -10.28 -14.81 -23.23
CA LEU A 427 -10.03 -16.10 -23.86
C LEU A 427 -10.98 -16.33 -25.05
N HIS A 428 -12.28 -16.16 -24.83
CA HIS A 428 -13.28 -16.28 -25.89
C HIS A 428 -13.00 -15.38 -27.11
N ARG A 429 -12.65 -14.11 -26.85
CA ARG A 429 -12.33 -13.16 -27.94
C ARG A 429 -11.02 -13.47 -28.70
N ALA A 430 -10.12 -14.19 -28.08
CA ALA A 430 -8.85 -14.57 -28.71
C ALA A 430 -8.95 -15.89 -29.48
N THR A 431 -9.99 -16.70 -29.23
CA THR A 431 -10.21 -18.02 -29.85
C THR A 431 -11.40 -18.05 -30.81
N ALA A 432 -12.24 -17.01 -30.83
CA ALA A 432 -13.32 -16.80 -31.80
C ALA A 432 -12.81 -16.08 -33.05
#